data_59237b7cd6d9a374d66ee18352a30e6c
#
_entry.id   59237b7cd6d9a374d66ee18352a30e6c
#
_cell.length_a   1.000
_cell.length_b   1.000
_cell.length_c   1.000
_cell.angle_alpha   90.00
_cell.angle_beta   90.00
_cell.angle_gamma   90.00
#
_symmetry.space_group_name_H-M   'P 1'
#
loop_
_entity.id
_entity.type
_entity.pdbx_description
1 polymer ?
#
loop_
_entity_poly.entity_id
_entity_poly.type
_entity_poly.pdbx_seq_one_letter_code
_entity_poly.pdbx_strand_id
1 'polypeptide(L)'
;MKALPDIRALAEAEEEEQPAFKTMVRVGKQLKSQIALTKKYRKRECIKELREYILGGQLDKVFIIYGLRRTGKTTMIRQILTELSDVEFTKAAFIQVKSKDTLADVDADLRLLEEKGFKYVFIDEVTLIEDFIESASLFSDIYASSGMKVVLSGTDSLGFVFSEDQERGLLVRKMRD
;
A
#
# COMPACT_ATOMS: atom_id res chain seq x y z
N MET A 1 23.57 -37.88 24.48
CA MET A 1 23.38 -37.44 23.08
C MET A 1 21.98 -36.81 22.96
N LYS A 2 21.90 -35.51 22.80
CA LYS A 2 20.59 -34.86 22.55
C LYS A 2 20.28 -35.04 21.06
N ALA A 3 19.10 -35.59 20.76
CA ALA A 3 18.62 -35.71 19.40
C ALA A 3 18.46 -34.30 18.80
N LEU A 4 18.96 -34.08 17.56
CA LEU A 4 18.73 -32.87 16.82
C LEU A 4 17.24 -32.72 16.53
N PRO A 5 16.67 -31.50 16.68
CA PRO A 5 15.26 -31.29 16.36
C PRO A 5 15.02 -31.57 14.87
N ASP A 6 13.88 -32.17 14.58
CA ASP A 6 13.47 -32.49 13.22
C ASP A 6 13.25 -31.17 12.45
N ILE A 7 14.12 -30.93 11.45
CA ILE A 7 14.08 -29.72 10.61
C ILE A 7 12.75 -29.61 9.87
N ARG A 8 12.08 -30.74 9.58
CA ARG A 8 10.76 -30.74 8.95
C ARG A 8 9.68 -30.22 9.89
N ALA A 9 9.72 -30.58 11.18
CA ALA A 9 8.77 -30.08 12.18
C ALA A 9 8.95 -28.56 12.43
N LEU A 10 10.17 -28.02 12.32
CA LEU A 10 10.44 -26.59 12.41
C LEU A 10 9.94 -25.84 11.17
N ALA A 11 10.08 -26.42 9.98
CA ALA A 11 9.56 -25.83 8.75
C ALA A 11 8.02 -25.83 8.69
N GLU A 12 7.38 -26.90 9.17
CA GLU A 12 5.92 -27.00 9.27
C GLU A 12 5.37 -26.06 10.35
N ALA A 13 6.08 -25.82 11.45
CA ALA A 13 5.69 -24.86 12.48
C ALA A 13 5.81 -23.39 12.02
N GLU A 14 6.71 -23.07 11.08
CA GLU A 14 6.80 -21.74 10.46
C GLU A 14 5.72 -21.49 9.40
N GLU A 15 5.10 -22.53 8.83
CA GLU A 15 3.97 -22.41 7.89
C GLU A 15 2.60 -22.24 8.60
N GLU A 16 2.46 -22.61 9.86
CA GLU A 16 1.18 -22.62 10.57
C GLU A 16 0.76 -21.27 11.20
N GLU A 17 1.58 -20.22 11.18
CA GLU A 17 1.28 -18.95 11.86
C GLU A 17 1.35 -17.69 10.99
N GLN A 18 1.11 -17.75 9.70
CA GLN A 18 0.82 -16.54 8.96
C GLN A 18 -0.69 -16.25 9.02
N PRO A 19 -1.13 -15.22 9.78
CA PRO A 19 -2.52 -14.84 9.75
C PRO A 19 -2.91 -14.50 8.32
N ALA A 20 -3.93 -15.20 7.81
CA ALA A 20 -4.38 -15.03 6.44
C ALA A 20 -4.93 -13.62 6.25
N PHE A 21 -4.36 -12.87 5.30
CA PHE A 21 -4.92 -11.60 4.87
C PHE A 21 -6.31 -11.79 4.23
N LYS A 22 -7.21 -10.85 4.47
CA LYS A 22 -8.56 -10.82 3.89
C LYS A 22 -8.57 -10.42 2.42
N THR A 23 -7.64 -9.56 2.02
CA THR A 23 -7.46 -9.06 0.66
C THR A 23 -6.20 -9.65 0.01
N MET A 24 -5.94 -9.29 -1.24
CA MET A 24 -4.71 -9.69 -1.91
C MET A 24 -3.54 -8.82 -1.49
N VAL A 25 -2.83 -9.22 -0.45
CA VAL A 25 -1.63 -8.55 0.06
C VAL A 25 -0.38 -9.24 -0.50
N ARG A 26 0.51 -8.45 -1.05
CA ARG A 26 1.82 -8.90 -1.53
C ARG A 26 2.95 -8.22 -0.79
N VAL A 27 3.88 -9.04 -0.34
CA VAL A 27 5.06 -8.62 0.43
C VAL A 27 6.30 -9.41 -0.03
N GLY A 28 7.48 -8.97 0.33
CA GLY A 28 8.73 -9.72 0.13
C GLY A 28 8.97 -10.15 -1.31
N LYS A 29 9.29 -11.41 -1.53
CA LYS A 29 9.65 -11.97 -2.85
C LYS A 29 8.54 -11.83 -3.89
N GLN A 30 7.29 -12.03 -3.51
CA GLN A 30 6.15 -11.90 -4.43
C GLN A 30 6.02 -10.45 -4.93
N LEU A 31 6.16 -9.49 -4.04
CA LEU A 31 6.13 -8.08 -4.39
C LEU A 31 7.33 -7.71 -5.26
N LYS A 32 8.52 -8.19 -4.92
CA LYS A 32 9.76 -7.94 -5.69
C LYS A 32 9.66 -8.43 -7.13
N SER A 33 9.10 -9.60 -7.35
CA SER A 33 8.87 -10.15 -8.70
C SER A 33 7.91 -9.27 -9.50
N GLN A 34 6.87 -8.76 -8.86
CA GLN A 34 5.87 -7.94 -9.51
C GLN A 34 6.39 -6.57 -9.93
N ILE A 35 7.18 -5.92 -9.08
CA ILE A 35 7.73 -4.59 -9.36
C ILE A 35 8.86 -4.61 -10.39
N ALA A 36 9.57 -5.72 -10.53
CA ALA A 36 10.66 -5.87 -11.51
C ALA A 36 10.19 -5.62 -12.96
N LEU A 37 8.94 -5.94 -13.27
CA LEU A 37 8.35 -5.73 -14.59
C LEU A 37 8.19 -4.25 -14.97
N THR A 38 8.23 -3.34 -14.01
CA THR A 38 8.00 -1.91 -14.23
C THR A 38 9.27 -1.12 -14.55
N LYS A 39 10.44 -1.70 -14.39
CA LYS A 39 11.73 -1.03 -14.63
C LYS A 39 11.90 -0.50 -16.06
N LYS A 40 11.25 -1.13 -17.03
CA LYS A 40 11.30 -0.76 -18.45
C LYS A 40 10.47 0.48 -18.82
N TYR A 41 9.57 0.91 -17.96
CA TYR A 41 8.68 2.03 -18.25
C TYR A 41 9.30 3.37 -17.83
N ARG A 42 9.08 4.39 -18.65
CA ARG A 42 9.50 5.75 -18.31
C ARG A 42 8.78 6.23 -17.05
N LYS A 43 9.53 6.84 -16.14
CA LYS A 43 8.97 7.48 -14.95
C LYS A 43 8.24 8.77 -15.31
N ARG A 44 7.07 8.97 -14.73
CA ARG A 44 6.32 10.21 -14.86
C ARG A 44 6.88 11.28 -13.92
N GLU A 45 6.70 12.53 -14.28
CA GLU A 45 7.19 13.65 -13.48
C GLU A 45 6.55 13.70 -12.07
N CYS A 46 5.26 13.37 -11.99
CA CYS A 46 4.52 13.32 -10.72
C CYS A 46 5.05 12.28 -9.70
N ILE A 47 5.93 11.36 -10.11
CA ILE A 47 6.58 10.45 -9.18
C ILE A 47 7.44 11.18 -8.15
N LYS A 48 7.89 12.39 -8.44
CA LYS A 48 8.68 13.20 -7.51
C LYS A 48 7.91 13.50 -6.23
N GLU A 49 6.65 13.88 -6.33
CA GLU A 49 5.81 14.16 -5.16
C GLU A 49 5.56 12.91 -4.32
N LEU A 50 5.32 11.77 -4.98
CA LEU A 50 5.18 10.48 -4.28
C LEU A 50 6.49 10.08 -3.58
N ARG A 51 7.63 10.30 -4.24
CA ARG A 51 8.95 10.04 -3.65
C ARG A 51 9.20 10.90 -2.42
N GLU A 52 8.91 12.18 -2.49
CA GLU A 52 9.04 13.11 -1.35
C GLU A 52 8.18 12.68 -0.17
N TYR A 53 6.96 12.21 -0.45
CA TYR A 53 6.09 11.67 0.59
C TYR A 53 6.65 10.39 1.22
N ILE A 54 7.06 9.42 0.40
CA ILE A 54 7.53 8.10 0.88
C ILE A 54 8.85 8.21 1.63
N LEU A 55 9.81 8.97 1.11
CA LEU A 55 11.16 9.10 1.67
C LEU A 55 11.30 10.28 2.64
N GLY A 56 10.29 11.14 2.72
CA GLY A 56 10.28 12.31 3.59
C GLY A 56 9.88 12.00 5.04
N GLY A 57 10.02 13.01 5.90
CA GLY A 57 9.68 12.93 7.32
C GLY A 57 8.21 13.15 7.67
N GLN A 58 7.34 13.39 6.70
CA GLN A 58 5.93 13.66 6.94
C GLN A 58 5.20 12.37 7.33
N LEU A 59 4.63 12.32 8.53
CA LEU A 59 4.06 11.10 9.12
C LEU A 59 2.53 11.16 9.32
N ASP A 60 1.91 12.30 9.11
CA ASP A 60 0.52 12.58 9.46
C ASP A 60 -0.44 12.65 8.26
N LYS A 61 0.02 12.23 7.08
CA LYS A 61 -0.78 12.33 5.85
C LYS A 61 -0.82 11.03 5.06
N VAL A 62 -1.93 10.83 4.37
CA VAL A 62 -2.13 9.80 3.36
C VAL A 62 -1.98 10.41 1.98
N PHE A 63 -1.28 9.72 1.09
CA PHE A 63 -1.11 10.15 -0.30
C PHE A 63 -2.14 9.46 -1.21
N ILE A 64 -2.89 10.25 -1.97
CA ILE A 64 -3.94 9.76 -2.86
C ILE A 64 -3.58 10.07 -4.31
N ILE A 65 -3.55 9.03 -5.13
CA ILE A 65 -3.35 9.11 -6.58
C ILE A 65 -4.66 8.76 -7.26
N TYR A 66 -5.19 9.65 -8.06
CA TYR A 66 -6.40 9.37 -8.81
C TYR A 66 -6.29 9.76 -10.28
N GLY A 67 -7.14 9.23 -11.11
CA GLY A 67 -7.17 9.50 -12.53
C GLY A 67 -7.88 8.39 -13.30
N LEU A 68 -8.05 8.58 -14.59
CA LEU A 68 -8.67 7.61 -15.47
C LEU A 68 -7.95 6.25 -15.41
N ARG A 69 -8.65 5.21 -15.80
CA ARG A 69 -8.04 3.88 -15.95
C ARG A 69 -6.90 3.95 -16.97
N ARG A 70 -5.86 3.15 -16.75
CA ARG A 70 -4.68 3.04 -17.61
C ARG A 70 -3.81 4.31 -17.72
N THR A 71 -3.94 5.25 -16.79
CA THR A 71 -3.04 6.42 -16.70
C THR A 71 -1.70 6.12 -16.03
N GLY A 72 -1.45 4.88 -15.63
CA GLY A 72 -0.16 4.45 -15.06
C GLY A 72 -0.05 4.59 -13.55
N LYS A 73 -1.15 4.70 -12.80
CA LYS A 73 -1.15 4.77 -11.33
C LYS A 73 -0.45 3.59 -10.68
N THR A 74 -0.86 2.38 -11.04
CA THR A 74 -0.25 1.14 -10.54
C THR A 74 1.22 1.04 -10.91
N THR A 75 1.57 1.42 -12.13
CA THR A 75 2.96 1.45 -12.59
C THR A 75 3.80 2.40 -11.76
N MET A 76 3.29 3.59 -11.47
CA MET A 76 3.99 4.58 -10.64
C MET A 76 4.21 4.09 -9.21
N ILE A 77 3.22 3.45 -8.59
CA ILE A 77 3.36 2.82 -7.27
C ILE A 77 4.46 1.76 -7.30
N ARG A 78 4.46 0.89 -8.29
CA ARG A 78 5.49 -0.14 -8.43
C ARG A 78 6.88 0.44 -8.66
N GLN A 79 6.98 1.52 -9.42
CA GLN A 79 8.25 2.21 -9.65
C GLN A 79 8.81 2.82 -8.35
N ILE A 80 7.98 3.44 -7.52
CA ILE A 80 8.44 3.98 -6.24
C ILE A 80 8.91 2.87 -5.30
N LEU A 81 8.28 1.71 -5.31
CA LEU A 81 8.72 0.54 -4.55
C LEU A 81 10.12 0.07 -4.95
N THR A 82 10.52 0.26 -6.21
CA THR A 82 11.90 -0.06 -6.66
C THR A 82 12.96 0.88 -6.10
N GLU A 83 12.57 2.04 -5.61
CA GLU A 83 13.47 3.06 -5.07
C GLU A 83 13.72 2.90 -3.56
N LEU A 84 12.96 2.05 -2.88
CA LEU A 84 13.18 1.73 -1.48
C LEU A 84 14.49 0.95 -1.30
N SER A 85 15.20 1.22 -0.20
CA SER A 85 16.33 0.39 0.22
C SER A 85 15.85 -1.04 0.53
N ASP A 86 16.79 -2.00 0.57
CA ASP A 86 16.44 -3.39 0.91
C ASP A 86 15.78 -3.50 2.29
N VAL A 87 16.22 -2.72 3.27
CA VAL A 87 15.62 -2.69 4.62
C VAL A 87 14.22 -2.10 4.58
N GLU A 88 14.03 -0.97 3.90
CA GLU A 88 12.70 -0.34 3.74
C GLU A 88 11.74 -1.25 3.00
N PHE A 89 12.21 -1.93 1.96
CA PHE A 89 11.40 -2.85 1.17
C PHE A 89 10.82 -4.01 2.00
N THR A 90 11.56 -4.50 3.00
CA THR A 90 11.05 -5.53 3.92
C THR A 90 9.84 -5.08 4.74
N LYS A 91 9.62 -3.76 4.83
CA LYS A 91 8.51 -3.12 5.55
C LYS A 91 7.45 -2.55 4.61
N ALA A 92 7.48 -2.92 3.35
CA ALA A 92 6.53 -2.48 2.33
C ALA A 92 5.53 -3.58 1.99
N ALA A 93 4.26 -3.20 1.85
CA ALA A 93 3.17 -4.06 1.43
C ALA A 93 2.36 -3.41 0.33
N PHE A 94 1.85 -4.23 -0.59
CA PHE A 94 0.98 -3.80 -1.68
C PHE A 94 -0.33 -4.58 -1.62
N ILE A 95 -1.44 -3.86 -1.52
CA ILE A 95 -2.79 -4.41 -1.50
C ILE A 95 -3.46 -4.14 -2.84
N GLN A 96 -3.83 -5.20 -3.54
CA GLN A 96 -4.64 -5.12 -4.74
C GLN A 96 -6.10 -5.34 -4.37
N VAL A 97 -6.89 -4.28 -4.36
CA VAL A 97 -8.32 -4.36 -4.08
C VAL A 97 -9.07 -5.01 -5.23
N LYS A 98 -10.02 -5.85 -4.90
CA LYS A 98 -10.96 -6.49 -5.83
C LYS A 98 -12.39 -6.05 -5.51
N SER A 99 -13.29 -6.20 -6.47
CA SER A 99 -14.69 -5.80 -6.33
C SER A 99 -15.45 -6.51 -5.20
N LYS A 100 -14.97 -7.68 -4.76
CA LYS A 100 -15.53 -8.43 -3.63
C LYS A 100 -15.05 -7.97 -2.25
N ASP A 101 -13.97 -7.18 -2.21
CA ASP A 101 -13.36 -6.74 -0.97
C ASP A 101 -14.21 -5.66 -0.30
N THR A 102 -14.23 -5.66 1.02
CA THR A 102 -14.93 -4.68 1.82
C THR A 102 -13.95 -3.76 2.55
N LEU A 103 -14.45 -2.62 3.02
CA LEU A 103 -13.65 -1.71 3.85
C LEU A 103 -13.14 -2.41 5.12
N ALA A 104 -13.98 -3.25 5.74
CA ALA A 104 -13.60 -4.02 6.92
C ALA A 104 -12.44 -4.99 6.64
N ASP A 105 -12.41 -5.59 5.45
CA ASP A 105 -11.33 -6.48 5.02
C ASP A 105 -10.00 -5.71 4.91
N VAL A 106 -10.01 -4.55 4.28
CA VAL A 106 -8.82 -3.69 4.14
C VAL A 106 -8.35 -3.19 5.51
N ASP A 107 -9.26 -2.76 6.38
CA ASP A 107 -8.93 -2.31 7.73
C ASP A 107 -8.29 -3.43 8.57
N ALA A 108 -8.81 -4.63 8.50
CA ALA A 108 -8.24 -5.80 9.18
C ALA A 108 -6.81 -6.09 8.71
N ASP A 109 -6.57 -6.02 7.40
CA ASP A 109 -5.24 -6.24 6.83
C ASP A 109 -4.26 -5.13 7.20
N LEU A 110 -4.70 -3.88 7.22
CA LEU A 110 -3.87 -2.75 7.65
C LEU A 110 -3.46 -2.85 9.13
N ARG A 111 -4.37 -3.23 10.01
CA ARG A 111 -4.06 -3.47 11.43
C ARG A 111 -3.03 -4.57 11.61
N LEU A 112 -3.19 -5.65 10.86
CA LEU A 112 -2.24 -6.76 10.88
C LEU A 112 -0.85 -6.33 10.37
N LEU A 113 -0.79 -5.55 9.29
CA LEU A 113 0.46 -5.00 8.76
C LEU A 113 1.13 -4.05 9.75
N GLU A 114 0.36 -3.20 10.42
CA GLU A 114 0.86 -2.31 11.47
C GLU A 114 1.46 -3.11 12.64
N GLU A 115 0.77 -4.12 13.14
CA GLU A 115 1.24 -5.00 14.22
C GLU A 115 2.54 -5.72 13.84
N LYS A 116 2.70 -6.10 12.57
CA LYS A 116 3.92 -6.73 12.05
C LYS A 116 5.06 -5.76 11.77
N GLY A 117 4.86 -4.47 11.98
CA GLY A 117 5.89 -3.44 11.81
C GLY A 117 6.07 -2.94 10.38
N PHE A 118 5.12 -3.16 9.49
CA PHE A 118 5.14 -2.57 8.15
C PHE A 118 4.99 -1.05 8.24
N LYS A 119 5.73 -0.32 7.39
CA LYS A 119 5.77 1.14 7.37
C LYS A 119 5.23 1.75 6.09
N TYR A 120 5.27 1.03 5.00
CA TYR A 120 4.87 1.51 3.67
C TYR A 120 3.78 0.61 3.13
N VAL A 121 2.57 1.12 3.03
CA VAL A 121 1.43 0.35 2.51
C VAL A 121 0.83 1.07 1.32
N PHE A 122 0.73 0.38 0.21
CA PHE A 122 0.16 0.85 -1.04
C PHE A 122 -1.12 0.08 -1.32
N ILE A 123 -2.23 0.79 -1.48
CA ILE A 123 -3.55 0.19 -1.72
C ILE A 123 -4.05 0.65 -3.08
N ASP A 124 -4.11 -0.27 -4.02
CA ASP A 124 -4.48 -0.01 -5.42
C ASP A 124 -5.96 -0.30 -5.67
N GLU A 125 -6.59 0.58 -6.46
CA GLU A 125 -7.99 0.46 -6.89
C GLU A 125 -9.03 0.53 -5.73
N VAL A 126 -8.83 1.42 -4.77
CA VAL A 126 -9.72 1.58 -3.60
C VAL A 126 -11.15 1.96 -3.98
N THR A 127 -11.37 2.55 -5.15
CA THR A 127 -12.69 2.90 -5.67
C THR A 127 -13.58 1.71 -6.02
N LEU A 128 -13.01 0.49 -6.03
CA LEU A 128 -13.79 -0.74 -6.14
C LEU A 128 -14.55 -1.07 -4.86
N ILE A 129 -14.16 -0.49 -3.73
CA ILE A 129 -14.85 -0.67 -2.44
C ILE A 129 -15.99 0.34 -2.35
N GLU A 130 -17.21 -0.17 -2.19
CA GLU A 130 -18.37 0.62 -1.84
C GLU A 130 -18.10 1.34 -0.50
N ASP A 131 -18.54 2.55 -0.31
CA ASP A 131 -18.36 3.36 0.91
C ASP A 131 -16.91 3.73 1.27
N PHE A 132 -15.91 3.39 0.47
CA PHE A 132 -14.52 3.76 0.74
C PHE A 132 -14.34 5.27 0.87
N ILE A 133 -15.00 6.02 0.01
CA ILE A 133 -14.91 7.48 -0.08
C ILE A 133 -15.34 8.15 1.24
N GLU A 134 -16.43 7.68 1.84
CA GLU A 134 -16.96 8.22 3.09
C GLU A 134 -16.07 7.91 4.30
N SER A 135 -15.29 6.86 4.20
CA SER A 135 -14.46 6.34 5.29
C SER A 135 -12.97 6.64 5.13
N ALA A 136 -12.56 7.24 4.03
CA ALA A 136 -11.14 7.46 3.73
C ALA A 136 -10.45 8.41 4.73
N SER A 137 -11.17 9.33 5.35
CA SER A 137 -10.65 10.18 6.42
C SER A 137 -10.21 9.36 7.64
N LEU A 138 -10.87 8.23 7.92
CA LEU A 138 -10.49 7.33 9.01
C LEU A 138 -9.09 6.73 8.78
N PHE A 139 -8.70 6.48 7.53
CA PHE A 139 -7.36 5.98 7.24
C PHE A 139 -6.26 6.99 7.58
N SER A 140 -6.53 8.28 7.35
CA SER A 140 -5.61 9.34 7.75
C SER A 140 -5.48 9.42 9.27
N ASP A 141 -6.59 9.41 9.97
CA ASP A 141 -6.61 9.56 11.42
C ASP A 141 -5.99 8.38 12.17
N ILE A 142 -6.21 7.16 11.68
CA ILE A 142 -5.77 5.94 12.37
C ILE A 142 -4.34 5.56 11.98
N TYR A 143 -4.06 5.47 10.68
CA TYR A 143 -2.81 4.86 10.20
C TYR A 143 -1.71 5.87 9.94
N ALA A 144 -2.00 7.03 9.39
CA ALA A 144 -0.99 8.06 9.19
C ALA A 144 -0.48 8.61 10.52
N SER A 145 -1.34 8.76 11.52
CA SER A 145 -0.94 9.18 12.87
C SER A 145 -0.04 8.18 13.59
N SER A 146 -0.08 6.91 13.24
CA SER A 146 0.80 5.87 13.77
C SER A 146 2.20 5.84 13.15
N GLY A 147 2.48 6.72 12.18
CA GLY A 147 3.76 6.78 11.46
C GLY A 147 3.85 5.88 10.23
N MET A 148 2.74 5.27 9.82
CA MET A 148 2.66 4.47 8.61
C MET A 148 2.48 5.37 7.39
N LYS A 149 3.25 5.12 6.33
CA LYS A 149 3.07 5.76 5.02
C LYS A 149 2.03 4.99 4.22
N VAL A 150 0.90 5.62 3.92
CA VAL A 150 -0.20 4.99 3.19
C VAL A 150 -0.42 5.72 1.87
N VAL A 151 -0.41 4.97 0.79
CA VAL A 151 -0.68 5.45 -0.56
C VAL A 151 -1.92 4.75 -1.10
N LEU A 152 -2.90 5.52 -1.50
CA LEU A 152 -4.14 5.04 -2.09
C LEU A 152 -4.19 5.39 -3.56
N SER A 153 -4.67 4.50 -4.41
CA SER A 153 -4.97 4.81 -5.80
C SER A 153 -6.41 4.48 -6.17
N GLY A 154 -6.96 5.25 -7.08
CA GLY A 154 -8.32 5.01 -7.55
C GLY A 154 -8.67 5.79 -8.81
N THR A 155 -9.92 5.70 -9.24
CA THR A 155 -10.43 6.39 -10.41
C THR A 155 -10.73 7.87 -10.15
N ASP A 156 -11.14 8.62 -11.17
CA ASP A 156 -11.45 10.05 -11.09
C ASP A 156 -12.47 10.43 -10.01
N SER A 157 -13.36 9.53 -9.63
CA SER A 157 -14.34 9.76 -8.58
C SER A 157 -13.72 10.14 -7.22
N LEU A 158 -12.51 9.67 -6.94
CA LEU A 158 -11.78 10.07 -5.72
C LEU A 158 -11.43 11.57 -5.69
N GLY A 159 -11.15 12.17 -6.84
CA GLY A 159 -10.73 13.56 -6.93
C GLY A 159 -11.81 14.56 -6.50
N PHE A 160 -13.08 14.25 -6.76
CA PHE A 160 -14.19 15.11 -6.39
C PHE A 160 -14.39 15.21 -4.89
N VAL A 161 -14.07 14.13 -4.17
CA VAL A 161 -14.34 14.06 -2.72
C VAL A 161 -13.17 14.59 -1.91
N PHE A 162 -11.93 14.40 -2.41
CA PHE A 162 -10.73 14.74 -1.64
C PHE A 162 -10.08 16.06 -2.03
N SER A 163 -10.46 16.68 -3.15
CA SER A 163 -9.89 17.98 -3.57
C SER A 163 -10.20 19.12 -2.60
N GLU A 164 -11.28 19.00 -1.85
CA GLU A 164 -11.70 19.97 -0.82
C GLU A 164 -11.07 19.68 0.56
N ASP A 165 -10.51 18.50 0.77
CA ASP A 165 -10.04 18.02 2.07
C ASP A 165 -8.51 18.07 2.26
N GLN A 166 -7.80 18.89 1.48
CA GLN A 166 -6.33 19.05 1.62
C GLN A 166 -5.90 19.45 3.05
N GLU A 167 -6.81 20.04 3.82
CA GLU A 167 -6.57 20.41 5.22
C GLU A 167 -6.68 19.23 6.19
N ARG A 168 -7.23 18.07 5.77
CA ARG A 168 -7.53 16.93 6.64
C ARG A 168 -6.50 15.79 6.61
N GLY A 169 -5.23 16.09 6.38
CA GLY A 169 -4.19 15.05 6.40
C GLY A 169 -4.08 14.22 5.12
N LEU A 170 -4.57 14.75 3.99
CA LEU A 170 -4.52 14.10 2.69
C LEU A 170 -3.63 14.90 1.71
N LEU A 171 -2.79 14.17 0.96
CA LEU A 171 -2.05 14.69 -0.19
C LEU A 171 -2.66 14.09 -1.45
N VAL A 172 -3.25 14.91 -2.29
CA VAL A 172 -4.02 14.43 -3.46
C VAL A 172 -3.34 14.80 -4.76
N ARG A 173 -3.12 13.82 -5.61
CA ARG A 173 -2.52 14.01 -6.95
C ARG A 173 -3.35 13.38 -8.04
N LYS A 174 -3.76 14.21 -9.00
CA LYS A 174 -4.42 13.75 -10.23
C LYS A 174 -3.40 13.31 -11.27
N MET A 175 -3.53 12.10 -11.77
CA MET A 175 -2.80 11.62 -12.95
C MET A 175 -3.50 12.10 -14.21
N ARG A 176 -2.75 12.79 -15.05
CA ARG A 176 -3.22 13.23 -16.38
C ARG A 176 -2.65 12.30 -17.45
N ASP A 177 -3.38 12.23 -18.53
CA ASP A 177 -2.99 11.42 -19.69
C ASP A 177 -1.66 11.88 -20.32
#